data_78a4ec4844f7275db0389f41b748ad44
#
_entry.id   78a4ec4844f7275db0389f41b748ad44
#
_cell.length_a   1.000
_cell.length_b   1.000
_cell.length_c   1.000
_cell.angle_alpha   90.00
_cell.angle_beta   90.00
_cell.angle_gamma   90.00
#
_symmetry.space_group_name_H-M   'P 1'
#
loop_
_entity.id
_entity.type
_entity.pdbx_description
1 polymer ?
#
loop_
_entity_poly.entity_id
_entity_poly.type
_entity_poly.pdbx_seq_one_letter_code
_entity_poly.pdbx_strand_id
1 'polypeptide(L)'
;MSVSSTSRLRWSSRQHLWILLSLLAMVALGASASGQVAGVRETEIKIGSCSALDGPARQLGLQTVLGATAYFNYINDHGGVNGRKLRLVSFDDGYDPEKTAVCFSSLKRENVFAGGFFVGTPTAMKYVPMAEGDHLPVMGLFTGAQFLYEPVKHYIFNLRASYNDETREQVDNLWKAGVRKIAVIYQDDGFGKAVLDGVKLALAKHGSAPVATGSFVRNTLDVENGIASVSTAKPEAVVLASPYAPAAEILKQAHAQGWRPLFLAVSFVGTEAFITAAGNAADGTVITQVVPPYDRTDLATVKLYRDCLAKYMSSTQPSFVSLEAFVDAMVIEEALKRTGTNPSHEKFIQAIESLDDFDIGLGESAHLQFSSHRHQGLSHVYPTVVRNGKPEIFNDWGSVLPQK
;
A
#
# COMPACT_ATOMS: atom_id res chain seq x y z
N MET A 1 39.34 91.23 -13.01
CA MET A 1 40.36 90.16 -13.02
C MET A 1 39.81 88.94 -12.28
N SER A 2 39.36 87.98 -13.01
CA SER A 2 38.73 86.82 -12.50
C SER A 2 39.42 85.61 -13.13
N VAL A 3 39.96 84.73 -12.32
CA VAL A 3 40.53 83.47 -12.78
C VAL A 3 39.71 82.31 -12.16
N SER A 4 38.92 81.59 -12.98
CA SER A 4 38.23 80.39 -12.62
C SER A 4 39.15 79.18 -12.87
N SER A 5 39.42 78.44 -11.81
CA SER A 5 40.13 77.16 -11.92
C SER A 5 39.15 75.97 -11.84
N THR A 6 38.92 75.28 -12.93
CA THR A 6 38.19 74.04 -13.00
C THR A 6 39.15 72.83 -12.73
N SER A 7 39.02 72.24 -11.58
CA SER A 7 39.73 70.94 -11.24
C SER A 7 39.00 69.76 -11.87
N ARG A 8 39.54 69.12 -12.87
CA ARG A 8 39.08 67.81 -13.39
C ARG A 8 39.66 66.68 -12.53
N LEU A 9 38.77 65.98 -11.79
CA LEU A 9 39.16 64.72 -11.14
C LEU A 9 39.45 63.65 -12.22
N ARG A 10 40.70 63.25 -12.34
CA ARG A 10 41.11 62.09 -13.12
C ARG A 10 40.98 60.85 -12.24
N TRP A 11 39.92 60.06 -12.48
CA TRP A 11 39.83 58.72 -11.88
C TRP A 11 40.78 57.76 -12.60
N SER A 12 41.61 57.05 -11.82
CA SER A 12 42.61 56.14 -12.38
C SER A 12 41.94 54.83 -12.88
N SER A 13 42.43 54.31 -14.00
CA SER A 13 41.97 53.07 -14.63
C SER A 13 41.98 51.85 -13.68
N ARG A 14 42.71 51.91 -12.55
CA ARG A 14 42.74 50.87 -11.51
C ARG A 14 41.44 50.80 -10.71
N GLN A 15 40.70 51.90 -10.52
CA GLN A 15 39.44 51.90 -9.76
C GLN A 15 38.31 51.26 -10.56
N HIS A 16 38.29 51.36 -11.88
CA HIS A 16 37.32 50.66 -12.73
C HIS A 16 37.51 49.16 -12.77
N LEU A 17 38.77 48.68 -12.65
CA LEU A 17 39.07 47.27 -12.63
C LEU A 17 38.59 46.59 -11.34
N TRP A 18 38.65 47.26 -10.21
CA TRP A 18 38.16 46.74 -8.92
C TRP A 18 36.64 46.70 -8.85
N ILE A 19 35.94 47.68 -9.45
CA ILE A 19 34.47 47.70 -9.52
C ILE A 19 33.94 46.61 -10.44
N LEU A 20 34.61 46.38 -11.59
CA LEU A 20 34.25 45.28 -12.51
C LEU A 20 34.52 43.88 -11.90
N LEU A 21 35.59 43.69 -11.14
CA LEU A 21 35.89 42.45 -10.44
C LEU A 21 34.90 42.19 -9.28
N SER A 22 34.48 43.21 -8.57
CA SER A 22 33.44 43.06 -7.50
C SER A 22 32.06 42.79 -8.06
N LEU A 23 31.67 43.33 -9.23
CA LEU A 23 30.44 43.02 -9.92
C LEU A 23 30.44 41.58 -10.49
N LEU A 24 31.59 41.12 -11.04
CA LEU A 24 31.73 39.70 -11.47
C LEU A 24 31.67 38.71 -10.29
N ALA A 25 32.22 39.04 -9.13
CA ALA A 25 32.12 38.25 -7.91
C ALA A 25 30.70 38.18 -7.34
N MET A 26 29.90 39.21 -7.46
CA MET A 26 28.47 39.21 -7.04
C MET A 26 27.60 38.40 -8.00
N VAL A 27 27.91 38.31 -9.29
CA VAL A 27 27.18 37.47 -10.24
C VAL A 27 27.51 35.98 -10.06
N ALA A 28 28.71 35.64 -9.58
CA ALA A 28 29.10 34.26 -9.30
C ALA A 28 28.50 33.71 -8.00
N LEU A 29 28.05 34.54 -7.06
CA LEU A 29 27.36 34.11 -5.83
C LEU A 29 25.84 34.02 -5.99
N GLY A 30 25.31 34.31 -7.17
CA GLY A 30 23.93 34.06 -7.57
C GLY A 30 23.70 32.62 -8.10
N ALA A 31 24.58 31.66 -7.80
CA ALA A 31 24.32 30.25 -8.02
C ALA A 31 23.10 29.88 -7.16
N SER A 32 21.99 29.74 -7.83
CA SER A 32 20.69 29.33 -7.31
C SER A 32 20.90 28.27 -6.25
N ALA A 33 20.63 28.59 -4.99
CA ALA A 33 20.26 27.61 -4.00
C ALA A 33 18.96 27.00 -4.55
N SER A 34 19.07 26.04 -5.48
CA SER A 34 17.97 25.14 -5.79
C SER A 34 17.66 24.49 -4.45
N GLY A 35 16.55 24.91 -3.83
CA GLY A 35 16.13 24.38 -2.54
C GLY A 35 16.19 22.86 -2.64
N GLN A 36 17.04 22.25 -1.82
CA GLN A 36 17.25 20.80 -1.83
C GLN A 36 15.89 20.15 -1.53
N VAL A 37 15.37 19.37 -2.47
CA VAL A 37 14.09 18.67 -2.30
C VAL A 37 14.22 17.73 -1.12
N ALA A 38 13.23 17.75 -0.22
CA ALA A 38 13.21 16.89 0.95
C ALA A 38 13.45 15.42 0.55
N GLY A 39 14.29 14.72 1.31
CA GLY A 39 14.57 13.29 1.08
C GLY A 39 15.46 12.96 -0.12
N VAL A 40 15.88 13.95 -0.91
CA VAL A 40 16.79 13.75 -2.06
C VAL A 40 18.17 14.27 -1.71
N ARG A 41 19.17 13.38 -1.77
CA ARG A 41 20.60 13.71 -1.62
C ARG A 41 21.35 13.32 -2.90
N GLU A 42 22.63 13.65 -2.96
CA GLU A 42 23.48 13.27 -4.11
C GLU A 42 23.52 11.75 -4.31
N THR A 43 23.54 10.98 -3.23
CA THR A 43 23.76 9.53 -3.25
C THR A 43 22.54 8.69 -2.83
N GLU A 44 21.47 9.31 -2.29
CA GLU A 44 20.30 8.58 -1.79
C GLU A 44 18.99 9.34 -1.99
N ILE A 45 17.88 8.57 -2.08
CA ILE A 45 16.51 9.05 -1.96
C ILE A 45 15.86 8.27 -0.82
N LYS A 46 15.26 8.98 0.14
CA LYS A 46 14.58 8.39 1.30
C LYS A 46 13.09 8.23 1.03
N ILE A 47 12.59 7.00 1.22
CA ILE A 47 11.15 6.68 1.26
C ILE A 47 10.78 6.36 2.70
N GLY A 48 9.71 6.95 3.21
CA GLY A 48 9.25 6.78 4.58
C GLY A 48 8.11 5.79 4.71
N SER A 49 8.04 5.03 5.80
CA SER A 49 6.93 4.12 6.09
C SER A 49 6.52 4.19 7.57
N CYS A 50 5.21 4.22 7.81
CA CYS A 50 4.59 3.92 9.09
C CYS A 50 3.84 2.60 8.94
N SER A 51 4.31 1.58 9.63
CA SER A 51 3.77 0.22 9.50
C SER A 51 3.64 -0.44 10.88
N ALA A 52 2.75 -1.42 10.98
CA ALA A 52 2.62 -2.25 12.17
C ALA A 52 3.82 -3.20 12.28
N LEU A 53 4.89 -2.79 12.92
CA LEU A 53 6.11 -3.61 13.11
C LEU A 53 6.07 -4.40 14.41
N ASP A 54 5.18 -4.03 15.33
CA ASP A 54 4.90 -4.73 16.57
C ASP A 54 3.38 -4.87 16.78
N GLY A 55 2.97 -5.62 17.83
CA GLY A 55 1.57 -5.84 18.18
C GLY A 55 0.84 -6.89 17.33
N PRO A 56 -0.51 -6.96 17.45
CA PRO A 56 -1.32 -8.02 16.85
C PRO A 56 -1.30 -8.06 15.32
N ALA A 57 -1.04 -6.94 14.65
CA ALA A 57 -0.99 -6.85 13.18
C ALA A 57 0.45 -6.90 12.61
N ARG A 58 1.45 -7.18 13.45
CA ARG A 58 2.88 -7.06 13.08
C ARG A 58 3.28 -7.82 11.82
N GLN A 59 2.67 -8.95 11.53
CA GLN A 59 3.05 -9.73 10.34
C GLN A 59 2.73 -8.97 9.04
N LEU A 60 1.70 -8.15 9.02
CA LEU A 60 1.37 -7.31 7.87
C LEU A 60 2.46 -6.27 7.62
N GLY A 61 2.84 -5.51 8.66
CA GLY A 61 3.88 -4.48 8.56
C GLY A 61 5.26 -5.05 8.26
N LEU A 62 5.65 -6.14 8.92
CA LEU A 62 6.94 -6.79 8.67
C LEU A 62 7.05 -7.27 7.21
N GLN A 63 5.98 -7.83 6.64
CA GLN A 63 5.98 -8.33 5.27
C GLN A 63 5.97 -7.18 4.24
N THR A 64 5.27 -6.06 4.50
CA THR A 64 5.33 -4.89 3.60
C THR A 64 6.74 -4.28 3.58
N VAL A 65 7.37 -4.09 4.73
CA VAL A 65 8.75 -3.58 4.82
C VAL A 65 9.73 -4.53 4.16
N LEU A 66 9.54 -5.85 4.33
CA LEU A 66 10.39 -6.87 3.74
C LEU A 66 10.33 -6.84 2.21
N GLY A 67 9.14 -6.85 1.62
CA GLY A 67 8.97 -6.81 0.16
C GLY A 67 9.59 -5.57 -0.46
N ALA A 68 9.34 -4.40 0.12
CA ALA A 68 9.93 -3.14 -0.32
C ALA A 68 11.47 -3.14 -0.20
N THR A 69 12.00 -3.65 0.92
CA THR A 69 13.45 -3.70 1.15
C THR A 69 14.14 -4.67 0.19
N ALA A 70 13.52 -5.81 -0.12
CA ALA A 70 14.06 -6.77 -1.08
C ALA A 70 14.24 -6.12 -2.46
N TYR A 71 13.24 -5.38 -2.94
CA TYR A 71 13.35 -4.66 -4.21
C TYR A 71 14.36 -3.51 -4.16
N PHE A 72 14.36 -2.71 -3.10
CA PHE A 72 15.32 -1.60 -2.97
C PHE A 72 16.76 -2.10 -2.92
N ASN A 73 17.03 -3.23 -2.26
CA ASN A 73 18.36 -3.86 -2.29
C ASN A 73 18.75 -4.28 -3.71
N TYR A 74 17.82 -4.88 -4.46
CA TYR A 74 18.05 -5.25 -5.86
C TYR A 74 18.42 -4.02 -6.69
N ILE A 75 17.62 -2.96 -6.65
CA ILE A 75 17.90 -1.71 -7.40
C ILE A 75 19.22 -1.07 -6.97
N ASN A 76 19.52 -1.06 -5.67
CA ASN A 76 20.75 -0.48 -5.13
C ASN A 76 22.01 -1.22 -5.59
N ASP A 77 21.93 -2.54 -5.75
CA ASP A 77 23.00 -3.37 -6.32
C ASP A 77 23.21 -3.12 -7.83
N HIS A 78 22.18 -2.60 -8.52
CA HIS A 78 22.21 -2.28 -9.95
C HIS A 78 22.44 -0.79 -10.24
N GLY A 79 22.99 -0.04 -9.28
CA GLY A 79 23.36 1.37 -9.44
C GLY A 79 22.32 2.38 -8.95
N GLY A 80 21.22 1.93 -8.37
CA GLY A 80 20.17 2.78 -7.84
C GLY A 80 19.33 3.45 -8.93
N VAL A 81 18.61 4.50 -8.58
CA VAL A 81 17.76 5.29 -9.47
C VAL A 81 18.48 6.59 -9.82
N ASN A 82 18.79 6.79 -11.09
CA ASN A 82 19.54 7.96 -11.56
C ASN A 82 20.84 8.19 -10.74
N GLY A 83 21.54 7.10 -10.36
CA GLY A 83 22.78 7.12 -9.58
C GLY A 83 22.60 7.26 -8.06
N ARG A 84 21.36 7.23 -7.55
CA ARG A 84 21.04 7.34 -6.12
C ARG A 84 20.47 6.03 -5.58
N LYS A 85 20.91 5.63 -4.40
CA LYS A 85 20.34 4.49 -3.68
C LYS A 85 18.96 4.83 -3.11
N LEU A 86 18.03 3.87 -3.12
CA LEU A 86 16.77 3.97 -2.41
C LEU A 86 16.96 3.51 -0.97
N ARG A 87 16.49 4.31 -0.01
CA ARG A 87 16.55 4.00 1.40
C ARG A 87 15.16 4.03 2.02
N LEU A 88 14.72 2.90 2.59
CA LEU A 88 13.50 2.84 3.37
C LEU A 88 13.78 3.27 4.82
N VAL A 89 12.99 4.22 5.32
CA VAL A 89 12.97 4.66 6.71
C VAL A 89 11.62 4.25 7.30
N SER A 90 11.61 3.22 8.14
CA SER A 90 10.37 2.69 8.72
C SER A 90 10.31 2.93 10.22
N PHE A 91 9.12 3.32 10.69
CA PHE A 91 8.77 3.40 12.10
C PHE A 91 7.55 2.54 12.41
N ASP A 92 7.51 2.02 13.64
CA ASP A 92 6.36 1.28 14.14
C ASP A 92 5.22 2.22 14.52
N ASP A 93 4.01 1.90 14.06
CA ASP A 93 2.78 2.55 14.50
C ASP A 93 1.82 1.58 15.22
N GLY A 94 2.18 0.29 15.32
CA GLY A 94 1.38 -0.74 16.00
C GLY A 94 -0.04 -0.90 15.46
N TYR A 95 -0.30 -0.46 14.21
CA TYR A 95 -1.65 -0.41 13.65
C TYR A 95 -2.61 0.47 14.49
N ASP A 96 -2.08 1.56 15.04
CA ASP A 96 -2.81 2.50 15.89
C ASP A 96 -2.80 3.90 15.26
N PRO A 97 -4.00 4.52 14.99
CA PRO A 97 -4.08 5.83 14.33
C PRO A 97 -3.37 6.95 15.07
N GLU A 98 -3.37 6.96 16.40
CA GLU A 98 -2.72 8.02 17.18
C GLU A 98 -1.20 7.87 17.11
N LYS A 99 -0.68 6.64 17.17
CA LYS A 99 0.74 6.37 16.95
C LYS A 99 1.15 6.68 15.50
N THR A 100 0.26 6.43 14.52
CA THR A 100 0.53 6.79 13.12
C THR A 100 0.73 8.29 12.95
N ALA A 101 -0.01 9.16 13.64
CA ALA A 101 0.21 10.60 13.57
C ALA A 101 1.60 11.00 14.09
N VAL A 102 2.08 10.36 15.16
CA VAL A 102 3.43 10.56 15.70
C VAL A 102 4.49 10.04 14.73
N CYS A 103 4.27 8.84 14.19
CA CYS A 103 5.13 8.23 13.18
C CYS A 103 5.27 9.14 11.95
N PHE A 104 4.15 9.59 11.37
CA PHE A 104 4.15 10.48 10.21
C PHE A 104 4.93 11.78 10.46
N SER A 105 4.78 12.37 11.66
CA SER A 105 5.55 13.53 12.07
C SER A 105 7.06 13.21 12.18
N SER A 106 7.42 11.97 12.51
CA SER A 106 8.83 11.53 12.54
C SER A 106 9.40 11.38 11.15
N LEU A 107 8.62 10.87 10.17
CA LEU A 107 9.04 10.82 8.76
C LEU A 107 9.35 12.22 8.19
N LYS A 108 8.57 13.23 8.58
CA LYS A 108 8.87 14.63 8.22
C LYS A 108 10.21 15.09 8.77
N ARG A 109 10.53 14.79 10.05
CA ARG A 109 11.83 15.12 10.65
C ARG A 109 12.99 14.38 9.97
N GLU A 110 12.74 13.18 9.46
CA GLU A 110 13.71 12.42 8.67
C GLU A 110 13.91 13.00 7.26
N ASN A 111 13.11 13.99 6.87
CA ASN A 111 13.12 14.54 5.51
C ASN A 111 12.95 13.45 4.45
N VAL A 112 11.89 12.65 4.49
CA VAL A 112 11.60 11.67 3.43
C VAL A 112 11.09 12.37 2.17
N PHE A 113 11.38 11.81 0.99
CA PHE A 113 10.90 12.31 -0.29
C PHE A 113 9.44 11.93 -0.53
N ALA A 114 9.07 10.72 -0.19
CA ALA A 114 7.71 10.22 -0.32
C ALA A 114 7.43 9.22 0.80
N GLY A 115 6.16 8.99 1.11
CA GLY A 115 5.71 7.90 1.95
C GLY A 115 5.35 6.67 1.12
N GLY A 116 5.43 5.48 1.73
CA GLY A 116 4.99 4.23 1.10
C GLY A 116 4.87 3.08 2.09
N PHE A 117 4.17 2.02 1.69
CA PHE A 117 4.08 0.76 2.43
C PHE A 117 3.40 0.87 3.81
N PHE A 118 2.52 1.84 3.98
CA PHE A 118 1.77 2.04 5.23
C PHE A 118 0.66 1.00 5.34
N VAL A 119 0.41 0.53 6.57
CA VAL A 119 -0.57 -0.55 6.80
C VAL A 119 -1.85 -0.01 7.44
N GLY A 120 -2.97 -0.29 6.78
CA GLY A 120 -4.29 -0.23 7.39
C GLY A 120 -5.15 0.97 7.06
N THR A 121 -6.45 0.77 7.12
CA THR A 121 -7.47 1.80 6.87
C THR A 121 -7.58 2.81 8.01
N PRO A 122 -7.67 2.40 9.31
CA PRO A 122 -7.77 3.36 10.41
C PRO A 122 -6.55 4.28 10.49
N THR A 123 -5.37 3.75 10.22
CA THR A 123 -4.11 4.51 10.13
C THR A 123 -4.14 5.46 8.92
N ALA A 124 -4.63 4.98 7.75
CA ALA A 124 -4.78 5.80 6.55
C ALA A 124 -5.74 6.98 6.75
N MET A 125 -6.85 6.78 7.46
CA MET A 125 -7.77 7.88 7.81
C MET A 125 -7.07 8.98 8.62
N LYS A 126 -5.98 8.65 9.32
CA LYS A 126 -5.20 9.61 10.12
C LYS A 126 -4.12 10.31 9.30
N TYR A 127 -3.28 9.57 8.55
CA TYR A 127 -2.16 10.19 7.85
C TYR A 127 -2.54 10.81 6.49
N VAL A 128 -3.59 10.37 5.81
CA VAL A 128 -3.98 10.91 4.49
C VAL A 128 -4.24 12.41 4.54
N PRO A 129 -5.03 12.96 5.48
CA PRO A 129 -5.17 14.42 5.60
C PRO A 129 -3.85 15.14 5.89
N MET A 130 -2.94 14.49 6.65
CA MET A 130 -1.62 15.05 6.94
C MET A 130 -0.74 15.07 5.69
N ALA A 131 -0.75 14.00 4.89
CA ALA A 131 0.00 13.91 3.64
C ALA A 131 -0.46 14.95 2.62
N GLU A 132 -1.77 15.12 2.44
CA GLU A 132 -2.36 16.16 1.60
C GLU A 132 -1.96 17.57 2.08
N GLY A 133 -2.07 17.84 3.40
CA GLY A 133 -1.70 19.14 3.99
C GLY A 133 -0.20 19.45 3.94
N ASP A 134 0.64 18.45 3.96
CA ASP A 134 2.10 18.55 3.91
C ASP A 134 2.66 18.45 2.48
N HIS A 135 1.80 18.21 1.48
CA HIS A 135 2.16 17.99 0.08
C HIS A 135 3.18 16.85 -0.08
N LEU A 136 3.03 15.79 0.71
CA LEU A 136 3.90 14.62 0.69
C LEU A 136 3.24 13.50 -0.12
N PRO A 137 3.78 13.09 -1.28
CA PRO A 137 3.27 11.95 -2.02
C PRO A 137 3.37 10.67 -1.20
N VAL A 138 2.30 9.88 -1.18
CA VAL A 138 2.26 8.57 -0.52
C VAL A 138 1.71 7.54 -1.49
N MET A 139 2.43 6.41 -1.63
CA MET A 139 2.10 5.37 -2.59
C MET A 139 2.27 3.96 -1.99
N GLY A 140 1.52 2.97 -2.53
CA GLY A 140 1.67 1.58 -2.12
C GLY A 140 1.15 1.34 -0.71
N LEU A 141 -0.12 1.61 -0.50
CA LEU A 141 -0.77 1.51 0.81
C LEU A 141 -1.38 0.13 0.99
N PHE A 142 -0.98 -0.60 2.01
CA PHE A 142 -1.56 -1.90 2.34
C PHE A 142 -2.96 -1.73 2.96
N THR A 143 -3.88 -1.23 2.16
CA THR A 143 -5.32 -1.09 2.42
C THR A 143 -6.07 -0.76 1.13
N GLY A 144 -7.24 -1.36 0.92
CA GLY A 144 -8.09 -1.16 -0.26
C GLY A 144 -9.34 -0.31 -0.01
N ALA A 145 -9.34 0.55 1.00
CA ALA A 145 -10.51 1.34 1.35
C ALA A 145 -10.87 2.38 0.27
N GLN A 146 -12.14 2.46 -0.11
CA GLN A 146 -12.64 3.27 -1.23
C GLN A 146 -12.27 4.76 -1.12
N PHE A 147 -12.21 5.31 0.10
CA PHE A 147 -11.87 6.72 0.31
C PHE A 147 -10.45 7.09 -0.18
N LEU A 148 -9.57 6.12 -0.39
CA LEU A 148 -8.23 6.34 -0.95
C LEU A 148 -8.27 6.65 -2.45
N TYR A 149 -9.31 6.19 -3.14
CA TYR A 149 -9.46 6.28 -4.59
C TYR A 149 -10.45 7.38 -4.99
N GLU A 150 -11.52 7.57 -4.22
CA GLU A 150 -12.60 8.51 -4.51
C GLU A 150 -13.00 9.32 -3.27
N PRO A 151 -13.05 10.66 -3.40
CA PRO A 151 -12.52 11.44 -4.53
C PRO A 151 -11.00 11.30 -4.67
N VAL A 152 -10.48 11.46 -5.89
CA VAL A 152 -9.04 11.45 -6.15
C VAL A 152 -8.35 12.50 -5.28
N LYS A 153 -7.25 12.11 -4.66
CA LYS A 153 -6.41 12.94 -3.80
C LYS A 153 -5.06 13.14 -4.46
N HIS A 154 -4.62 14.38 -4.54
CA HIS A 154 -3.45 14.74 -5.35
C HIS A 154 -2.17 14.01 -4.94
N TYR A 155 -1.98 13.78 -3.65
CA TYR A 155 -0.76 13.17 -3.09
C TYR A 155 -0.91 11.70 -2.73
N ILE A 156 -2.07 11.06 -2.97
CA ILE A 156 -2.33 9.68 -2.56
C ILE A 156 -2.53 8.76 -3.77
N PHE A 157 -1.68 7.76 -3.86
CA PHE A 157 -1.73 6.74 -4.91
C PHE A 157 -1.78 5.35 -4.29
N ASN A 158 -2.58 4.47 -4.84
CA ASN A 158 -2.61 3.10 -4.38
C ASN A 158 -2.64 2.12 -5.56
N LEU A 159 -1.80 1.09 -5.48
CA LEU A 159 -1.64 0.14 -6.57
C LEU A 159 -2.83 -0.82 -6.66
N ARG A 160 -3.24 -1.37 -5.54
CA ARG A 160 -4.07 -2.57 -5.41
C ARG A 160 -5.54 -2.37 -5.80
N ALA A 161 -6.24 -3.48 -6.10
CA ALA A 161 -7.68 -3.52 -6.14
C ALA A 161 -8.30 -3.03 -4.82
N SER A 162 -9.44 -2.34 -4.90
CA SER A 162 -10.16 -1.84 -3.73
C SER A 162 -10.89 -2.98 -2.99
N TYR A 163 -11.27 -2.74 -1.74
CA TYR A 163 -12.18 -3.67 -1.02
C TYR A 163 -13.53 -3.79 -1.72
N ASN A 164 -13.97 -2.76 -2.44
CA ASN A 164 -15.17 -2.86 -3.26
C ASN A 164 -14.98 -3.81 -4.45
N ASP A 165 -13.77 -3.85 -5.05
CA ASP A 165 -13.46 -4.81 -6.11
C ASP A 165 -13.40 -6.24 -5.56
N GLU A 166 -12.73 -6.44 -4.42
CA GLU A 166 -12.62 -7.74 -3.77
C GLU A 166 -13.98 -8.29 -3.33
N THR A 167 -14.79 -7.48 -2.64
CA THR A 167 -16.11 -7.91 -2.16
C THR A 167 -17.10 -8.10 -3.30
N ARG A 168 -16.99 -7.33 -4.38
CA ARG A 168 -17.78 -7.55 -5.59
C ARG A 168 -17.44 -8.91 -6.21
N GLU A 169 -16.14 -9.24 -6.34
CA GLU A 169 -15.71 -10.55 -6.83
C GLU A 169 -16.29 -11.69 -6.00
N GLN A 170 -16.23 -11.58 -4.67
CA GLN A 170 -16.78 -12.57 -3.76
C GLN A 170 -18.30 -12.70 -3.89
N VAL A 171 -19.03 -11.60 -3.75
CA VAL A 171 -20.50 -11.61 -3.70
C VAL A 171 -21.13 -12.00 -5.02
N ASP A 172 -20.68 -11.42 -6.14
CA ASP A 172 -21.24 -11.69 -7.47
C ASP A 172 -21.07 -13.17 -7.85
N ASN A 173 -19.93 -13.77 -7.55
CA ASN A 173 -19.69 -15.18 -7.86
C ASN A 173 -20.40 -16.14 -6.89
N LEU A 174 -20.46 -15.82 -5.59
CA LEU A 174 -21.30 -16.56 -4.64
C LEU A 174 -22.78 -16.54 -5.06
N TRP A 175 -23.27 -15.38 -5.52
CA TRP A 175 -24.64 -15.23 -6.00
C TRP A 175 -24.91 -16.10 -7.23
N LYS A 176 -23.99 -16.13 -8.20
CA LYS A 176 -24.04 -17.03 -9.37
C LYS A 176 -24.01 -18.49 -8.95
N ALA A 177 -23.24 -18.85 -7.93
CA ALA A 177 -23.18 -20.21 -7.38
C ALA A 177 -24.40 -20.60 -6.51
N GLY A 178 -25.40 -19.72 -6.39
CA GLY A 178 -26.66 -20.01 -5.69
C GLY A 178 -26.67 -19.64 -4.20
N VAL A 179 -25.63 -19.05 -3.64
CA VAL A 179 -25.58 -18.57 -2.25
C VAL A 179 -26.44 -17.32 -2.10
N ARG A 180 -27.29 -17.28 -1.08
CA ARG A 180 -28.23 -16.17 -0.84
C ARG A 180 -28.10 -15.55 0.54
N LYS A 181 -27.58 -16.28 1.52
CA LYS A 181 -27.44 -15.84 2.90
C LYS A 181 -25.97 -15.54 3.20
N ILE A 182 -25.58 -14.29 2.98
CA ILE A 182 -24.21 -13.81 3.24
C ILE A 182 -24.24 -12.92 4.47
N ALA A 183 -23.35 -13.17 5.43
CA ALA A 183 -23.17 -12.37 6.63
C ALA A 183 -21.74 -11.79 6.67
N VAL A 184 -21.52 -10.84 7.59
CA VAL A 184 -20.20 -10.21 7.76
C VAL A 184 -19.84 -10.18 9.25
N ILE A 185 -18.61 -10.63 9.57
CA ILE A 185 -17.97 -10.36 10.87
C ILE A 185 -16.82 -9.39 10.61
N TYR A 186 -16.84 -8.25 11.33
CA TYR A 186 -15.91 -7.17 11.01
C TYR A 186 -15.28 -6.53 12.25
N GLN A 187 -14.04 -6.10 12.10
CA GLN A 187 -13.34 -5.24 13.05
C GLN A 187 -14.07 -3.89 13.13
N ASP A 188 -14.49 -3.44 14.32
CA ASP A 188 -15.27 -2.20 14.48
C ASP A 188 -14.39 -0.95 14.37
N ASP A 189 -13.93 -0.70 13.15
CA ASP A 189 -13.18 0.49 12.77
C ASP A 189 -13.33 0.81 11.28
N GLY A 190 -12.48 1.73 10.78
CA GLY A 190 -12.51 2.13 9.37
C GLY A 190 -12.26 0.99 8.38
N PHE A 191 -11.42 -0.01 8.75
CA PHE A 191 -11.18 -1.18 7.90
C PHE A 191 -12.42 -2.07 7.78
N GLY A 192 -12.94 -2.52 8.92
CA GLY A 192 -14.09 -3.41 8.91
C GLY A 192 -15.32 -2.77 8.29
N LYS A 193 -15.55 -1.47 8.53
CA LYS A 193 -16.64 -0.71 7.91
C LYS A 193 -16.47 -0.59 6.40
N ALA A 194 -15.26 -0.36 5.89
CA ALA A 194 -15.01 -0.27 4.46
C ALA A 194 -15.32 -1.61 3.73
N VAL A 195 -14.93 -2.75 4.31
CA VAL A 195 -15.26 -4.06 3.74
C VAL A 195 -16.76 -4.36 3.86
N LEU A 196 -17.38 -4.08 5.00
CA LEU A 196 -18.83 -4.23 5.20
C LEU A 196 -19.63 -3.44 4.17
N ASP A 197 -19.24 -2.19 3.91
CA ASP A 197 -19.91 -1.34 2.94
C ASP A 197 -19.71 -1.86 1.52
N GLY A 198 -18.52 -2.41 1.17
CA GLY A 198 -18.29 -3.10 -0.08
C GLY A 198 -19.20 -4.32 -0.27
N VAL A 199 -19.40 -5.15 0.77
CA VAL A 199 -20.33 -6.29 0.74
C VAL A 199 -21.78 -5.81 0.57
N LYS A 200 -22.19 -4.76 1.30
CA LYS A 200 -23.53 -4.16 1.15
C LYS A 200 -23.75 -3.65 -0.27
N LEU A 201 -22.78 -2.94 -0.82
CA LEU A 201 -22.83 -2.39 -2.17
C LEU A 201 -22.97 -3.51 -3.22
N ALA A 202 -22.21 -4.59 -3.09
CA ALA A 202 -22.28 -5.72 -3.99
C ALA A 202 -23.61 -6.46 -3.87
N LEU A 203 -24.12 -6.72 -2.66
CA LEU A 203 -25.42 -7.37 -2.43
C LEU A 203 -26.59 -6.51 -2.91
N ALA A 204 -26.53 -5.19 -2.80
CA ALA A 204 -27.57 -4.28 -3.27
C ALA A 204 -27.83 -4.41 -4.77
N LYS A 205 -26.80 -4.72 -5.59
CA LYS A 205 -26.94 -5.00 -7.04
C LYS A 205 -27.84 -6.22 -7.32
N HIS A 206 -27.94 -7.12 -6.34
CA HIS A 206 -28.81 -8.31 -6.40
C HIS A 206 -30.13 -8.13 -5.62
N GLY A 207 -30.46 -6.90 -5.21
CA GLY A 207 -31.66 -6.60 -4.42
C GLY A 207 -31.62 -7.20 -3.00
N SER A 208 -30.42 -7.42 -2.44
CA SER A 208 -30.19 -8.10 -1.16
C SER A 208 -29.34 -7.26 -0.21
N ALA A 209 -29.20 -7.73 1.02
CA ALA A 209 -28.34 -7.16 2.05
C ALA A 209 -27.72 -8.29 2.90
N PRO A 210 -26.68 -8.01 3.72
CA PRO A 210 -26.17 -9.00 4.66
C PRO A 210 -27.27 -9.49 5.58
N VAL A 211 -27.42 -10.84 5.72
CA VAL A 211 -28.45 -11.43 6.60
C VAL A 211 -28.17 -11.20 8.08
N ALA A 212 -26.94 -10.98 8.46
CA ALA A 212 -26.50 -10.58 9.78
C ALA A 212 -25.13 -9.90 9.72
N THR A 213 -24.85 -9.08 10.72
CA THR A 213 -23.52 -8.50 10.93
C THR A 213 -23.11 -8.63 12.39
N GLY A 214 -21.84 -8.91 12.64
CA GLY A 214 -21.24 -8.95 13.97
C GLY A 214 -19.92 -8.21 13.98
N SER A 215 -19.56 -7.59 15.09
CA SER A 215 -18.30 -6.86 15.19
C SER A 215 -17.45 -7.28 16.38
N PHE A 216 -16.17 -6.93 16.32
CA PHE A 216 -15.23 -7.09 17.41
C PHE A 216 -14.28 -5.88 17.49
N VAL A 217 -13.67 -5.65 18.64
CA VAL A 217 -12.79 -4.50 18.87
C VAL A 217 -11.42 -4.72 18.22
N ARG A 218 -10.90 -3.67 17.55
CA ARG A 218 -9.57 -3.69 16.93
C ARG A 218 -8.47 -4.09 17.93
N ASN A 219 -7.49 -4.85 17.44
CA ASN A 219 -6.34 -5.33 18.21
C ASN A 219 -6.71 -6.24 19.40
N THR A 220 -7.92 -6.83 19.40
CA THR A 220 -8.33 -7.86 20.36
C THR A 220 -8.63 -9.18 19.66
N LEU A 221 -8.82 -10.24 20.48
CA LEU A 221 -9.32 -11.55 20.04
C LEU A 221 -10.73 -11.83 20.60
N ASP A 222 -11.42 -10.81 21.11
CA ASP A 222 -12.75 -10.92 21.71
C ASP A 222 -13.82 -10.99 20.62
N VAL A 223 -13.92 -12.13 19.95
CA VAL A 223 -14.74 -12.34 18.75
C VAL A 223 -16.09 -13.02 19.02
N GLU A 224 -16.32 -13.51 20.24
CA GLU A 224 -17.49 -14.32 20.62
C GLU A 224 -18.81 -13.60 20.30
N ASN A 225 -18.93 -12.33 20.65
CA ASN A 225 -20.14 -11.55 20.39
C ASN A 225 -20.40 -11.38 18.88
N GLY A 226 -19.33 -11.21 18.10
CA GLY A 226 -19.40 -11.15 16.64
C GLY A 226 -19.91 -12.47 16.03
N ILE A 227 -19.40 -13.60 16.51
CA ILE A 227 -19.81 -14.95 16.09
C ILE A 227 -21.28 -15.18 16.48
N ALA A 228 -21.66 -14.92 17.74
CA ALA A 228 -23.02 -15.12 18.23
C ALA A 228 -24.06 -14.30 17.45
N SER A 229 -23.73 -13.04 17.12
CA SER A 229 -24.60 -12.16 16.34
C SER A 229 -24.89 -12.69 14.92
N VAL A 230 -23.96 -13.44 14.35
CA VAL A 230 -24.03 -13.91 12.95
C VAL A 230 -24.54 -15.34 12.84
N SER A 231 -24.11 -16.24 13.74
CA SER A 231 -24.40 -17.68 13.63
C SER A 231 -25.89 -18.02 13.72
N THR A 232 -26.68 -17.24 14.48
CA THR A 232 -28.13 -17.43 14.64
C THR A 232 -28.91 -17.23 13.33
N ALA A 233 -28.42 -16.41 12.41
CA ALA A 233 -29.01 -16.20 11.09
C ALA A 233 -28.76 -17.37 10.13
N LYS A 234 -27.94 -18.34 10.51
CA LYS A 234 -27.52 -19.51 9.69
C LYS A 234 -27.10 -19.09 8.29
N PRO A 235 -26.08 -18.21 8.15
CA PRO A 235 -25.59 -17.82 6.84
C PRO A 235 -24.93 -19.00 6.11
N GLU A 236 -24.98 -18.98 4.78
CA GLU A 236 -24.29 -19.94 3.91
C GLU A 236 -22.82 -19.54 3.76
N ALA A 237 -22.53 -18.22 3.75
CA ALA A 237 -21.20 -17.64 3.66
C ALA A 237 -21.02 -16.48 4.65
N VAL A 238 -19.80 -16.31 5.14
CA VAL A 238 -19.43 -15.24 6.08
C VAL A 238 -18.16 -14.55 5.58
N VAL A 239 -18.26 -13.26 5.28
CA VAL A 239 -17.11 -12.43 4.94
C VAL A 239 -16.46 -11.92 6.23
N LEU A 240 -15.17 -12.17 6.38
CA LEU A 240 -14.36 -11.74 7.50
C LEU A 240 -13.59 -10.46 7.13
N ALA A 241 -14.05 -9.33 7.64
CA ALA A 241 -13.32 -8.08 7.58
C ALA A 241 -12.36 -7.97 8.78
N SER A 242 -11.31 -8.75 8.76
CA SER A 242 -10.46 -9.03 9.92
C SER A 242 -9.00 -9.24 9.50
N PRO A 243 -8.00 -8.75 10.28
CA PRO A 243 -6.62 -9.20 10.17
C PRO A 243 -6.49 -10.68 10.57
N TYR A 244 -5.33 -11.28 10.29
CA TYR A 244 -5.08 -12.72 10.44
C TYR A 244 -5.42 -13.30 11.81
N ALA A 245 -5.03 -12.65 12.92
CA ALA A 245 -5.15 -13.24 14.24
C ALA A 245 -6.62 -13.37 14.72
N PRO A 246 -7.46 -12.31 14.70
CA PRO A 246 -8.87 -12.47 15.04
C PRO A 246 -9.64 -13.28 13.97
N ALA A 247 -9.26 -13.25 12.68
CA ALA A 247 -9.86 -14.15 11.68
C ALA A 247 -9.62 -15.62 12.02
N ALA A 248 -8.40 -15.98 12.40
CA ALA A 248 -8.06 -17.33 12.84
C ALA A 248 -8.85 -17.75 14.10
N GLU A 249 -9.02 -16.83 15.05
CA GLU A 249 -9.78 -17.07 16.26
C GLU A 249 -11.27 -17.32 15.96
N ILE A 250 -11.87 -16.51 15.06
CA ILE A 250 -13.25 -16.73 14.59
C ILE A 250 -13.41 -18.14 14.03
N LEU A 251 -12.51 -18.60 13.16
CA LEU A 251 -12.62 -19.95 12.58
C LEU A 251 -12.49 -21.04 13.64
N LYS A 252 -11.52 -20.92 14.55
CA LYS A 252 -11.32 -21.90 15.63
C LYS A 252 -12.56 -22.04 16.51
N GLN A 253 -13.12 -20.91 16.94
CA GLN A 253 -14.32 -20.92 17.78
C GLN A 253 -15.55 -21.41 17.01
N ALA A 254 -15.73 -21.00 15.75
CA ALA A 254 -16.81 -21.49 14.90
C ALA A 254 -16.75 -23.02 14.73
N HIS A 255 -15.57 -23.54 14.41
CA HIS A 255 -15.37 -24.99 14.24
C HIS A 255 -15.56 -25.78 15.54
N ALA A 256 -15.13 -25.26 16.68
CA ALA A 256 -15.37 -25.86 17.99
C ALA A 256 -16.87 -25.94 18.34
N GLN A 257 -17.67 -24.99 17.86
CA GLN A 257 -19.14 -24.96 17.99
C GLN A 257 -19.87 -25.81 16.92
N GLY A 258 -19.14 -26.47 16.00
CA GLY A 258 -19.72 -27.21 14.87
C GLY A 258 -20.30 -26.32 13.77
N TRP A 259 -20.05 -24.99 13.81
CA TRP A 259 -20.54 -24.05 12.83
C TRP A 259 -19.53 -23.87 11.70
N ARG A 260 -19.90 -24.23 10.46
CA ARG A 260 -19.00 -24.33 9.31
C ARG A 260 -19.62 -23.73 8.03
N PRO A 261 -19.96 -22.43 7.99
CA PRO A 261 -20.30 -21.76 6.73
C PRO A 261 -19.05 -21.66 5.86
N LEU A 262 -19.22 -21.27 4.59
CA LEU A 262 -18.06 -20.83 3.80
C LEU A 262 -17.53 -19.53 4.38
N PHE A 263 -16.29 -19.54 4.88
CA PHE A 263 -15.63 -18.32 5.30
C PHE A 263 -14.85 -17.69 4.15
N LEU A 264 -14.96 -16.36 4.03
CA LEU A 264 -14.22 -15.57 3.05
C LEU A 264 -13.48 -14.43 3.77
N ALA A 265 -12.34 -14.02 3.21
CA ALA A 265 -11.64 -12.82 3.66
C ALA A 265 -11.14 -12.01 2.46
N VAL A 266 -10.93 -10.72 2.66
CA VAL A 266 -10.20 -9.87 1.71
C VAL A 266 -8.69 -10.00 1.94
N SER A 267 -7.89 -9.63 0.97
CA SER A 267 -6.41 -9.74 0.98
C SER A 267 -5.73 -9.16 2.23
N PHE A 268 -6.34 -8.15 2.86
CA PHE A 268 -5.82 -7.55 4.10
C PHE A 268 -5.72 -8.54 5.28
N VAL A 269 -6.37 -9.70 5.20
CA VAL A 269 -6.22 -10.75 6.24
C VAL A 269 -4.76 -11.13 6.44
N GLY A 270 -3.91 -11.07 5.39
CA GLY A 270 -2.53 -11.55 5.43
C GLY A 270 -2.48 -13.07 5.39
N THR A 271 -2.64 -13.63 4.21
CA THR A 271 -2.95 -15.05 3.94
C THR A 271 -2.03 -16.03 4.68
N GLU A 272 -0.71 -15.86 4.60
CA GLU A 272 0.25 -16.79 5.20
C GLU A 272 0.24 -16.72 6.73
N ALA A 273 0.10 -15.49 7.27
CA ALA A 273 -0.04 -15.28 8.71
C ALA A 273 -1.38 -15.87 9.22
N PHE A 274 -2.46 -15.73 8.44
CA PHE A 274 -3.76 -16.34 8.74
C PHE A 274 -3.69 -17.87 8.74
N ILE A 275 -3.12 -18.48 7.70
CA ILE A 275 -2.94 -19.94 7.62
C ILE A 275 -2.13 -20.44 8.82
N THR A 276 -1.03 -19.75 9.14
CA THR A 276 -0.18 -20.11 10.29
C THR A 276 -0.96 -20.01 11.61
N ALA A 277 -1.74 -18.94 11.79
CA ALA A 277 -2.50 -18.71 13.02
C ALA A 277 -3.71 -19.66 13.16
N ALA A 278 -4.41 -19.96 12.07
CA ALA A 278 -5.61 -20.81 12.10
C ALA A 278 -5.27 -22.31 12.06
N GLY A 279 -4.11 -22.68 11.51
CA GLY A 279 -3.75 -24.09 11.29
C GLY A 279 -4.78 -24.79 10.40
N ASN A 280 -5.17 -26.01 10.74
CA ASN A 280 -6.15 -26.78 9.96
C ASN A 280 -7.54 -26.11 9.88
N ALA A 281 -7.85 -25.14 10.74
CA ALA A 281 -9.11 -24.42 10.66
C ALA A 281 -9.17 -23.48 9.44
N ALA A 282 -8.03 -23.14 8.83
CA ALA A 282 -7.96 -22.31 7.63
C ALA A 282 -8.50 -23.01 6.37
N ASP A 283 -8.46 -24.34 6.33
CA ASP A 283 -8.81 -25.10 5.11
C ASP A 283 -10.27 -24.84 4.69
N GLY A 284 -10.46 -24.62 3.41
CA GLY A 284 -11.74 -24.22 2.82
C GLY A 284 -12.03 -22.71 2.86
N THR A 285 -11.22 -21.91 3.54
CA THR A 285 -11.42 -20.44 3.53
C THR A 285 -11.04 -19.87 2.17
N VAL A 286 -11.92 -19.04 1.60
CA VAL A 286 -11.66 -18.28 0.37
C VAL A 286 -11.04 -16.94 0.72
N ILE A 287 -9.94 -16.58 0.05
CA ILE A 287 -9.28 -15.29 0.23
C ILE A 287 -9.06 -14.66 -1.13
N THR A 288 -9.58 -13.46 -1.34
CA THR A 288 -9.24 -12.68 -2.53
C THR A 288 -7.85 -12.05 -2.39
N GLN A 289 -7.06 -12.11 -3.46
CA GLN A 289 -5.73 -11.50 -3.53
C GLN A 289 -5.73 -10.37 -4.54
N VAL A 290 -4.80 -9.42 -4.39
CA VAL A 290 -4.66 -8.26 -5.28
C VAL A 290 -3.37 -8.31 -6.11
N VAL A 291 -2.60 -9.35 -5.93
CA VAL A 291 -1.45 -9.75 -6.77
C VAL A 291 -1.58 -11.23 -7.11
N PRO A 292 -0.97 -11.70 -8.21
CA PRO A 292 -1.01 -13.10 -8.59
C PRO A 292 -0.32 -13.99 -7.53
N PRO A 293 -0.56 -15.31 -7.55
CA PRO A 293 0.15 -16.24 -6.67
C PRO A 293 1.67 -16.11 -6.82
N TYR A 294 2.36 -16.08 -5.70
CA TYR A 294 3.82 -15.89 -5.63
C TYR A 294 4.64 -17.11 -6.09
N ASP A 295 3.99 -18.18 -6.52
CA ASP A 295 4.59 -19.34 -7.18
C ASP A 295 4.50 -19.31 -8.72
N ARG A 296 3.77 -18.32 -9.29
CA ARG A 296 3.66 -18.07 -10.73
C ARG A 296 4.97 -17.48 -11.28
N THR A 297 6.04 -18.27 -11.25
CA THR A 297 7.38 -17.87 -11.72
C THR A 297 7.49 -17.74 -13.26
N ASP A 298 6.44 -18.08 -13.98
CA ASP A 298 6.21 -17.74 -15.38
C ASP A 298 5.99 -16.23 -15.60
N LEU A 299 5.53 -15.52 -14.56
CA LEU A 299 5.40 -14.06 -14.55
C LEU A 299 6.74 -13.40 -14.19
N ALA A 300 7.20 -12.46 -15.02
CA ALA A 300 8.51 -11.85 -14.88
C ALA A 300 8.74 -11.21 -13.50
N THR A 301 7.75 -10.47 -13.01
CA THR A 301 7.83 -9.80 -11.69
C THR A 301 7.79 -10.78 -10.54
N VAL A 302 6.98 -11.83 -10.61
CA VAL A 302 6.96 -12.88 -9.56
C VAL A 302 8.28 -13.62 -9.53
N LYS A 303 8.87 -13.93 -10.70
CA LYS A 303 10.20 -14.54 -10.78
C LYS A 303 11.25 -13.63 -10.13
N LEU A 304 11.28 -12.35 -10.50
CA LEU A 304 12.22 -11.38 -9.93
C LEU A 304 12.05 -11.26 -8.41
N TYR A 305 10.81 -11.18 -7.91
CA TYR A 305 10.52 -11.17 -6.48
C TYR A 305 11.13 -12.39 -5.77
N ARG A 306 10.93 -13.60 -6.30
CA ARG A 306 11.48 -14.85 -5.75
C ARG A 306 13.02 -14.83 -5.74
N ASP A 307 13.63 -14.38 -6.81
CA ASP A 307 15.09 -14.28 -6.94
C ASP A 307 15.65 -13.26 -5.92
N CYS A 308 14.96 -12.13 -5.73
CA CYS A 308 15.32 -11.12 -4.73
C CYS A 308 15.17 -11.63 -3.30
N LEU A 309 14.09 -12.34 -2.98
CA LEU A 309 13.96 -12.96 -1.65
C LEU A 309 15.08 -13.96 -1.39
N ALA A 310 15.39 -14.84 -2.34
CA ALA A 310 16.46 -15.80 -2.20
C ALA A 310 17.83 -15.14 -1.96
N LYS A 311 18.10 -14.02 -2.63
CA LYS A 311 19.38 -13.31 -2.52
C LYS A 311 19.49 -12.44 -1.27
N TYR A 312 18.44 -11.66 -0.94
CA TYR A 312 18.53 -10.60 0.06
C TYR A 312 17.82 -10.95 1.38
N MET A 313 16.88 -11.91 1.36
CA MET A 313 16.00 -12.27 2.49
C MET A 313 15.92 -13.80 2.65
N SER A 314 17.03 -14.49 2.57
CA SER A 314 17.13 -15.96 2.41
C SER A 314 16.42 -16.80 3.50
N SER A 315 16.14 -16.22 4.67
CA SER A 315 15.39 -16.89 5.76
C SER A 315 13.88 -16.69 5.67
N THR A 316 13.39 -15.95 4.67
CA THR A 316 11.98 -15.55 4.58
C THR A 316 11.24 -16.35 3.52
N GLN A 317 10.01 -16.78 3.86
CA GLN A 317 9.12 -17.40 2.89
C GLN A 317 8.36 -16.33 2.09
N PRO A 318 8.05 -16.59 0.82
CA PRO A 318 7.20 -15.71 0.02
C PRO A 318 5.81 -15.55 0.63
N SER A 319 5.22 -14.37 0.44
CA SER A 319 3.84 -14.07 0.83
C SER A 319 3.17 -13.12 -0.15
N PHE A 320 1.84 -13.10 -0.19
CA PHE A 320 1.09 -12.13 -0.99
C PHE A 320 1.38 -10.69 -0.53
N VAL A 321 1.49 -10.47 0.78
CA VAL A 321 1.78 -9.15 1.37
C VAL A 321 3.13 -8.62 0.92
N SER A 322 4.18 -9.45 0.97
CA SER A 322 5.51 -9.00 0.57
C SER A 322 5.66 -8.91 -0.96
N LEU A 323 4.94 -9.72 -1.74
CA LEU A 323 4.89 -9.55 -3.20
C LEU A 323 4.20 -8.23 -3.57
N GLU A 324 3.08 -7.88 -2.94
CA GLU A 324 2.40 -6.60 -3.17
C GLU A 324 3.35 -5.43 -2.89
N ALA A 325 3.99 -5.40 -1.73
CA ALA A 325 4.94 -4.34 -1.38
C ALA A 325 6.18 -4.30 -2.29
N PHE A 326 6.62 -5.43 -2.81
CA PHE A 326 7.66 -5.51 -3.83
C PHE A 326 7.24 -4.82 -5.12
N VAL A 327 6.01 -5.06 -5.57
CA VAL A 327 5.44 -4.43 -6.77
C VAL A 327 5.23 -2.93 -6.55
N ASP A 328 4.76 -2.51 -5.37
CA ASP A 328 4.68 -1.09 -4.99
C ASP A 328 6.05 -0.41 -5.10
N ALA A 329 7.10 -1.08 -4.63
CA ALA A 329 8.47 -0.57 -4.71
C ALA A 329 8.97 -0.45 -6.16
N MET A 330 8.56 -1.36 -7.07
CA MET A 330 8.84 -1.27 -8.51
C MET A 330 8.19 -0.03 -9.13
N VAL A 331 6.95 0.27 -8.76
CA VAL A 331 6.24 1.46 -9.27
C VAL A 331 6.88 2.74 -8.75
N ILE A 332 7.29 2.78 -7.48
CA ILE A 332 8.04 3.92 -6.91
C ILE A 332 9.36 4.15 -7.68
N GLU A 333 10.09 3.08 -7.96
CA GLU A 333 11.35 3.15 -8.71
C GLU A 333 11.13 3.66 -10.12
N GLU A 334 10.16 3.11 -10.86
CA GLU A 334 9.85 3.53 -12.22
C GLU A 334 9.40 5.01 -12.27
N ALA A 335 8.57 5.44 -11.33
CA ALA A 335 8.19 6.85 -11.23
C ALA A 335 9.41 7.76 -10.95
N LEU A 336 10.29 7.36 -10.04
CA LEU A 336 11.53 8.10 -9.76
C LEU A 336 12.47 8.14 -10.98
N LYS A 337 12.58 7.06 -11.76
CA LYS A 337 13.35 7.04 -13.03
C LYS A 337 12.84 8.11 -13.99
N ARG A 338 11.52 8.20 -14.15
CA ARG A 338 10.89 9.17 -15.06
C ARG A 338 11.08 10.62 -14.61
N THR A 339 11.33 10.89 -13.30
CA THR A 339 11.65 12.26 -12.86
C THR A 339 13.01 12.76 -13.33
N GLY A 340 13.90 11.88 -13.78
CA GLY A 340 15.29 12.18 -14.14
C GLY A 340 16.15 12.53 -12.92
N THR A 341 17.24 13.25 -13.14
CA THR A 341 18.24 13.57 -12.11
C THR A 341 17.78 14.61 -11.08
N ASN A 342 16.71 15.36 -11.38
CA ASN A 342 16.18 16.43 -10.52
C ASN A 342 14.72 16.12 -10.14
N PRO A 343 14.47 15.13 -9.24
CA PRO A 343 13.12 14.78 -8.80
C PRO A 343 12.50 15.93 -8.00
N SER A 344 11.18 16.07 -8.12
CA SER A 344 10.33 16.87 -7.25
C SER A 344 9.03 16.10 -7.01
N HIS A 345 8.25 16.47 -6.00
CA HIS A 345 6.97 15.81 -5.72
C HIS A 345 6.04 15.88 -6.94
N GLU A 346 5.91 17.03 -7.58
CA GLU A 346 5.07 17.19 -8.78
C GLU A 346 5.53 16.33 -9.97
N LYS A 347 6.85 16.24 -10.23
CA LYS A 347 7.36 15.33 -11.26
C LYS A 347 7.10 13.88 -10.93
N PHE A 348 7.20 13.51 -9.65
CA PHE A 348 6.93 12.15 -9.18
C PHE A 348 5.46 11.80 -9.35
N ILE A 349 4.54 12.71 -8.99
CA ILE A 349 3.10 12.57 -9.20
C ILE A 349 2.80 12.40 -10.70
N GLN A 350 3.28 13.31 -11.55
CA GLN A 350 3.10 13.24 -12.99
C GLN A 350 3.69 11.95 -13.59
N ALA A 351 4.81 11.47 -13.05
CA ALA A 351 5.41 10.21 -13.46
C ALA A 351 4.51 9.00 -13.13
N ILE A 352 3.91 8.96 -11.93
CA ILE A 352 2.93 7.92 -11.58
C ILE A 352 1.70 8.02 -12.48
N GLU A 353 1.12 9.21 -12.65
CA GLU A 353 -0.06 9.45 -13.49
C GLU A 353 0.17 9.08 -14.96
N SER A 354 1.44 9.05 -15.42
CA SER A 354 1.81 8.64 -16.77
C SER A 354 1.93 7.11 -16.95
N LEU A 355 1.72 6.31 -15.88
CA LEU A 355 1.72 4.85 -15.95
C LEU A 355 0.32 4.34 -16.32
N ASP A 356 -0.12 4.66 -17.52
CA ASP A 356 -1.37 4.18 -18.10
C ASP A 356 -1.07 3.07 -19.11
N ASP A 357 -1.78 1.94 -19.00
CA ASP A 357 -1.54 0.68 -19.74
C ASP A 357 -0.07 0.20 -19.62
N PHE A 358 0.55 0.41 -18.46
CA PHE A 358 1.94 0.07 -18.23
C PHE A 358 2.06 -1.39 -17.73
N ASP A 359 2.74 -2.23 -18.51
CA ASP A 359 3.04 -3.62 -18.12
C ASP A 359 4.13 -3.66 -17.04
N ILE A 360 3.75 -4.12 -15.85
CA ILE A 360 4.66 -4.34 -14.72
C ILE A 360 5.06 -5.82 -14.57
N GLY A 361 4.77 -6.67 -15.54
CA GLY A 361 5.15 -8.08 -15.57
C GLY A 361 4.34 -8.99 -14.65
N LEU A 362 3.10 -8.61 -14.36
CA LEU A 362 2.14 -9.41 -13.58
C LEU A 362 1.14 -10.19 -14.44
N GLY A 363 1.29 -10.16 -15.78
CA GLY A 363 0.42 -10.80 -16.76
C GLY A 363 -0.55 -9.82 -17.42
N GLU A 364 -1.17 -10.25 -18.53
CA GLU A 364 -2.00 -9.43 -19.40
C GLU A 364 -3.19 -8.74 -18.72
N SER A 365 -3.71 -9.29 -17.63
CA SER A 365 -4.84 -8.71 -16.89
C SER A 365 -4.42 -7.66 -15.83
N ALA A 366 -3.13 -7.39 -15.67
CA ALA A 366 -2.59 -6.59 -14.57
C ALA A 366 -1.65 -5.46 -15.04
N HIS A 367 -2.07 -4.74 -16.06
CA HIS A 367 -1.42 -3.50 -16.48
C HIS A 367 -1.85 -2.35 -15.55
N LEU A 368 -0.92 -1.46 -15.23
CA LEU A 368 -1.20 -0.27 -14.43
C LEU A 368 -2.07 0.71 -15.22
N GLN A 369 -2.99 1.36 -14.52
CA GLN A 369 -3.96 2.29 -15.10
C GLN A 369 -4.04 3.60 -14.30
N PHE A 370 -2.89 4.19 -13.99
CA PHE A 370 -2.85 5.49 -13.33
C PHE A 370 -3.12 6.63 -14.33
N SER A 371 -3.78 7.68 -13.84
CA SER A 371 -3.95 8.94 -14.56
C SER A 371 -4.27 10.05 -13.56
N SER A 372 -4.31 11.32 -13.99
CA SER A 372 -4.71 12.46 -13.15
C SER A 372 -6.13 12.39 -12.59
N HIS A 373 -6.96 11.47 -13.12
CA HIS A 373 -8.32 11.23 -12.66
C HIS A 373 -8.51 9.87 -11.99
N ARG A 374 -7.44 9.08 -11.91
CA ARG A 374 -7.45 7.74 -11.34
C ARG A 374 -6.12 7.43 -10.65
N HIS A 375 -6.15 7.41 -9.31
CA HIS A 375 -5.00 7.07 -8.48
C HIS A 375 -5.06 5.62 -7.96
N GLN A 376 -5.83 4.76 -8.64
CA GLN A 376 -5.86 3.31 -8.46
C GLN A 376 -5.14 2.63 -9.64
N GLY A 377 -4.03 1.93 -9.37
CA GLY A 377 -3.22 1.30 -10.42
C GLY A 377 -3.84 0.02 -10.98
N LEU A 378 -4.33 -0.86 -10.11
CA LEU A 378 -4.89 -2.18 -10.47
C LEU A 378 -6.29 -2.35 -9.89
N SER A 379 -7.13 -3.15 -10.59
CA SER A 379 -8.46 -3.54 -10.13
C SER A 379 -8.71 -5.05 -10.23
N HIS A 380 -7.71 -5.81 -10.73
CA HIS A 380 -7.83 -7.26 -10.87
C HIS A 380 -7.76 -7.96 -9.51
N VAL A 381 -8.59 -8.98 -9.33
CA VAL A 381 -8.70 -9.78 -8.10
C VAL A 381 -8.46 -11.24 -8.44
N TYR A 382 -7.64 -11.90 -7.63
CA TYR A 382 -7.30 -13.32 -7.78
C TYR A 382 -7.95 -14.12 -6.65
N PRO A 383 -9.03 -14.87 -6.87
CA PRO A 383 -9.64 -15.70 -5.84
C PRO A 383 -8.75 -16.91 -5.52
N THR A 384 -8.46 -17.11 -4.25
CA THR A 384 -7.74 -18.28 -3.73
C THR A 384 -8.55 -18.98 -2.67
N VAL A 385 -8.34 -20.29 -2.54
CA VAL A 385 -8.89 -21.10 -1.44
C VAL A 385 -7.76 -21.80 -0.70
N VAL A 386 -7.84 -21.85 0.61
CA VAL A 386 -6.85 -22.56 1.41
C VAL A 386 -7.13 -24.06 1.34
N ARG A 387 -6.14 -24.85 0.89
CA ARG A 387 -6.17 -26.31 0.85
C ARG A 387 -4.86 -26.87 1.38
N ASN A 388 -4.96 -27.78 2.34
CA ASN A 388 -3.78 -28.39 2.97
C ASN A 388 -2.75 -27.36 3.45
N GLY A 389 -3.25 -26.24 4.03
CA GLY A 389 -2.42 -25.17 4.54
C GLY A 389 -1.73 -24.32 3.48
N LYS A 390 -2.20 -24.33 2.22
CA LYS A 390 -1.67 -23.50 1.11
C LYS A 390 -2.78 -22.78 0.39
N PRO A 391 -2.56 -21.54 -0.05
CA PRO A 391 -3.50 -20.83 -0.91
C PRO A 391 -3.37 -21.35 -2.35
N GLU A 392 -4.47 -21.78 -2.94
CA GLU A 392 -4.56 -22.24 -4.33
C GLU A 392 -5.55 -21.38 -5.10
N ILE A 393 -5.18 -20.93 -6.31
CA ILE A 393 -6.09 -20.19 -7.19
C ILE A 393 -7.21 -21.11 -7.67
N PHE A 394 -8.40 -20.60 -7.79
CA PHE A 394 -9.55 -21.33 -8.34
C PHE A 394 -10.44 -20.41 -9.18
N ASN A 395 -11.23 -21.01 -10.08
CA ASN A 395 -12.15 -20.29 -10.97
C ASN A 395 -13.60 -20.75 -10.78
N ASP A 396 -13.82 -21.98 -10.31
CA ASP A 396 -15.16 -22.53 -10.08
C ASP A 396 -15.60 -22.31 -8.62
N TRP A 397 -16.44 -21.31 -8.40
CA TRP A 397 -16.98 -20.98 -7.08
C TRP A 397 -17.95 -22.03 -6.54
N GLY A 398 -18.51 -22.88 -7.40
CA GLY A 398 -19.28 -24.06 -6.96
C GLY A 398 -18.45 -25.08 -6.20
N SER A 399 -17.16 -25.21 -6.58
CA SER A 399 -16.24 -26.19 -6.03
C SER A 399 -15.80 -25.91 -4.59
N VAL A 400 -15.97 -24.68 -4.12
CA VAL A 400 -15.58 -24.27 -2.75
C VAL A 400 -16.77 -24.22 -1.78
N LEU A 401 -17.99 -24.45 -2.26
CA LEU A 401 -19.16 -24.48 -1.39
C LEU A 401 -19.14 -25.70 -0.48
N PRO A 402 -19.53 -25.59 0.81
CA PRO A 402 -19.68 -26.75 1.68
C PRO A 402 -20.64 -27.79 1.06
N GLN A 403 -20.22 -29.05 1.02
CA GLN A 403 -21.11 -30.13 0.59
C GLN A 403 -22.31 -30.22 1.55
N LYS A 404 -23.53 -30.25 0.97
CA LYS A 404 -24.78 -30.34 1.74
C LYS A 404 -24.93 -31.71 2.38
#